data_ae548b57657415fa53a73763c806821f
#
_entry.id   ae548b57657415fa53a73763c806821f
#
_cell.length_a   1.000
_cell.length_b   1.000
_cell.length_c   1.000
_cell.angle_alpha   90.00
_cell.angle_beta   90.00
_cell.angle_gamma   90.00
#
_symmetry.space_group_name_H-M   'P 1'
#
loop_
_entity.id
_entity.type
_entity.pdbx_description
1 polymer ?
#
loop_
_entity_poly.entity_id
_entity_poly.type
_entity_poly.pdbx_seq_one_letter_code
_entity_poly.pdbx_strand_id
1 'polypeptide(L)'
;FVKVDSAAFVHCGHPEVELALVRLSQAPGVEKYLELARFFVNQRGNNEKDPPAYEIFYNTYDQSSVPLRKLEKADGHAVRALYLYCAMADLAKIDGDRELFAACRRVFDNMVEQRMYITGGLGSTHYGEAFTIDYDLPNRTAYAETCASIAMIFFGLRMSELEADGKYAD
;
A
#
# COMPACT_ATOMS: atom_id res chain seq x y z
N PHE A 1 -18.67 -14.21 0.67
CA PHE A 1 -17.35 -14.41 0.07
C PHE A 1 -16.26 -14.55 1.14
N VAL A 2 -16.07 -13.57 1.99
CA VAL A 2 -14.99 -13.52 2.99
C VAL A 2 -15.19 -14.39 4.23
N LYS A 3 -16.35 -14.98 4.40
CA LYS A 3 -16.68 -15.86 5.54
C LYS A 3 -16.73 -17.34 5.15
N VAL A 4 -16.18 -17.69 3.99
CA VAL A 4 -16.18 -19.08 3.49
C VAL A 4 -14.83 -19.71 3.81
N ASP A 5 -14.81 -20.72 4.67
CA ASP A 5 -13.60 -21.46 5.05
C ASP A 5 -12.84 -22.06 3.86
N SER A 6 -13.49 -22.21 2.73
CA SER A 6 -12.92 -22.70 1.48
C SER A 6 -12.30 -21.60 0.60
N ALA A 7 -12.29 -20.32 1.03
CA ALA A 7 -11.63 -19.27 0.27
C ALA A 7 -10.14 -19.58 0.16
N ALA A 8 -9.65 -19.63 -1.09
CA ALA A 8 -8.24 -19.92 -1.35
C ALA A 8 -7.31 -18.72 -1.06
N PHE A 9 -7.86 -17.55 -0.76
CA PHE A 9 -7.10 -16.32 -0.52
C PHE A 9 -7.83 -15.45 0.52
N VAL A 10 -7.07 -14.65 1.21
CA VAL A 10 -7.54 -13.77 2.31
C VAL A 10 -7.41 -12.28 1.99
N HIS A 11 -6.78 -11.95 0.88
CA HIS A 11 -6.69 -10.59 0.33
C HIS A 11 -6.74 -10.65 -1.20
N CYS A 12 -6.96 -9.52 -1.85
CA CYS A 12 -7.00 -9.46 -3.32
C CYS A 12 -5.61 -9.67 -3.95
N GLY A 13 -5.59 -10.12 -5.19
CA GLY A 13 -4.36 -10.29 -5.97
C GLY A 13 -3.72 -8.95 -6.40
N HIS A 14 -4.50 -7.87 -6.51
CA HIS A 14 -4.00 -6.52 -6.79
C HIS A 14 -4.62 -5.52 -5.81
N PRO A 15 -3.80 -4.84 -4.98
CA PRO A 15 -4.28 -3.98 -3.88
C PRO A 15 -5.13 -2.76 -4.27
N GLU A 16 -5.31 -2.48 -5.52
CA GLU A 16 -6.24 -1.45 -6.01
C GLU A 16 -7.70 -1.75 -5.67
N VAL A 17 -8.03 -3.02 -5.40
CA VAL A 17 -9.38 -3.46 -5.04
C VAL A 17 -9.84 -2.84 -3.73
N GLU A 18 -9.00 -2.73 -2.72
CA GLU A 18 -9.34 -2.14 -1.42
C GLU A 18 -9.73 -0.67 -1.58
N LEU A 19 -8.98 0.08 -2.40
CA LEU A 19 -9.28 1.47 -2.74
C LEU A 19 -10.64 1.60 -3.45
N ALA A 20 -10.89 0.74 -4.43
CA ALA A 20 -12.15 0.70 -5.17
C ALA A 20 -13.34 0.37 -4.24
N LEU A 21 -13.17 -0.58 -3.31
CA LEU A 21 -14.19 -0.95 -2.33
C LEU A 21 -14.54 0.20 -1.40
N VAL A 22 -13.55 0.96 -0.92
CA VAL A 22 -13.78 2.16 -0.11
C VAL A 22 -14.59 3.19 -0.91
N ARG A 23 -14.25 3.42 -2.18
CA ARG A 23 -14.99 4.35 -3.03
C ARG A 23 -16.42 3.88 -3.31
N LEU A 24 -16.62 2.59 -3.55
CA LEU A 24 -17.96 2.01 -3.74
C LEU A 24 -18.82 2.10 -2.48
N SER A 25 -18.22 2.02 -1.29
CA SER A 25 -18.97 2.15 -0.03
C SER A 25 -19.56 3.54 0.21
N GLN A 26 -19.03 4.56 -0.47
CA GLN A 26 -19.57 5.93 -0.39
C GLN A 26 -20.91 6.09 -1.11
N ALA A 27 -21.30 5.11 -1.94
CA ALA A 27 -22.63 5.07 -2.54
C ALA A 27 -23.68 4.64 -1.50
N PRO A 28 -24.89 5.21 -1.50
CA PRO A 28 -25.92 4.90 -0.51
C PRO A 28 -26.25 3.41 -0.42
N GLY A 29 -26.29 2.88 0.82
CA GLY A 29 -26.75 1.52 1.12
C GLY A 29 -25.74 0.39 0.84
N VAL A 30 -24.46 0.67 0.72
CA VAL A 30 -23.45 -0.32 0.29
C VAL A 30 -22.29 -0.52 1.27
N GLU A 31 -22.57 -0.47 2.56
CA GLU A 31 -21.57 -0.63 3.64
C GLU A 31 -20.77 -1.95 3.56
N LYS A 32 -21.35 -3.00 2.97
CA LYS A 32 -20.68 -4.29 2.76
C LYS A 32 -19.34 -4.18 2.01
N TYR A 33 -19.16 -3.17 1.18
CA TYR A 33 -17.90 -2.95 0.47
C TYR A 33 -16.82 -2.41 1.42
N LEU A 34 -17.19 -1.55 2.36
CA LEU A 34 -16.28 -1.06 3.37
C LEU A 34 -15.83 -2.19 4.32
N GLU A 35 -16.77 -3.07 4.72
CA GLU A 35 -16.43 -4.26 5.50
C GLU A 35 -15.43 -5.17 4.77
N LEU A 36 -15.60 -5.35 3.46
CA LEU A 36 -14.68 -6.14 2.66
C LEU A 36 -13.30 -5.48 2.51
N ALA A 37 -13.25 -4.16 2.34
CA ALA A 37 -11.98 -3.42 2.32
C ALA A 37 -11.24 -3.55 3.66
N ARG A 38 -11.93 -3.38 4.78
CA ARG A 38 -11.39 -3.60 6.13
C ARG A 38 -10.86 -5.02 6.31
N PHE A 39 -11.60 -6.01 5.83
CA PHE A 39 -11.18 -7.40 5.89
C PHE A 39 -9.86 -7.60 5.16
N PHE A 40 -9.74 -7.17 3.90
CA PHE A 40 -8.51 -7.35 3.12
C PHE A 40 -7.31 -6.64 3.76
N VAL A 41 -7.48 -5.41 4.21
CA VAL A 41 -6.40 -4.66 4.88
C VAL A 41 -5.99 -5.32 6.20
N ASN A 42 -6.94 -5.84 6.98
CA ASN A 42 -6.64 -6.49 8.25
C ASN A 42 -6.01 -7.88 8.08
N GLN A 43 -6.32 -8.59 7.00
CA GLN A 43 -5.78 -9.93 6.77
C GLN A 43 -4.40 -9.91 6.11
N ARG A 44 -4.09 -8.88 5.33
CA ARG A 44 -2.82 -8.80 4.62
C ARG A 44 -1.64 -8.82 5.61
N GLY A 45 -0.75 -9.80 5.45
CA GLY A 45 0.40 -10.04 6.32
C GLY A 45 0.08 -10.61 7.72
N ASN A 46 -1.20 -10.88 8.03
CA ASN A 46 -1.62 -11.53 9.28
C ASN A 46 -1.96 -13.02 9.11
N ASN A 47 -1.63 -13.61 8.01
CA ASN A 47 -2.18 -14.87 7.60
C ASN A 47 -1.37 -16.06 8.15
N GLU A 48 -1.97 -16.90 8.96
CA GLU A 48 -1.41 -18.21 9.35
C GLU A 48 -1.26 -19.17 8.16
N LYS A 49 -1.93 -18.87 7.05
CA LYS A 49 -1.83 -19.58 5.77
C LYS A 49 -0.85 -18.90 4.81
N ASP A 50 0.07 -18.08 5.33
CA ASP A 50 1.08 -17.44 4.50
C ASP A 50 1.84 -18.51 3.70
N PRO A 51 2.14 -18.24 2.45
CA PRO A 51 2.82 -19.19 1.59
C PRO A 51 4.16 -19.59 2.21
N PRO A 52 4.66 -20.80 1.91
CA PRO A 52 5.93 -21.30 2.43
C PRO A 52 7.09 -20.33 2.18
N ALA A 53 8.13 -20.44 2.99
CA ALA A 53 9.28 -19.52 2.99
C ALA A 53 9.95 -19.29 1.62
N TYR A 54 9.79 -20.19 0.64
CA TYR A 54 10.27 -19.99 -0.74
C TYR A 54 9.47 -18.93 -1.51
N GLU A 55 8.32 -18.50 -1.01
CA GLU A 55 7.51 -17.43 -1.57
C GLU A 55 7.74 -16.07 -0.88
N ILE A 56 8.81 -15.93 -0.08
CA ILE A 56 9.18 -14.65 0.58
C ILE A 56 9.22 -13.49 -0.44
N PHE A 57 9.75 -13.74 -1.63
CA PHE A 57 9.75 -12.74 -2.70
C PHE A 57 8.32 -12.33 -3.07
N TYR A 58 7.39 -13.28 -3.14
CA TYR A 58 6.00 -12.99 -3.48
C TYR A 58 5.31 -12.17 -2.37
N ASN A 59 5.54 -12.51 -1.10
CA ASN A 59 4.98 -11.78 0.03
C ASN A 59 5.49 -10.33 0.10
N THR A 60 6.76 -10.11 -0.20
CA THR A 60 7.31 -8.77 -0.34
C THR A 60 6.70 -8.05 -1.54
N TYR A 61 6.61 -8.75 -2.68
CA TYR A 61 6.08 -8.20 -3.92
C TYR A 61 4.64 -7.67 -3.78
N ASP A 62 3.78 -8.37 -3.04
CA ASP A 62 2.37 -8.03 -2.87
C ASP A 62 2.04 -7.36 -1.51
N GLN A 63 3.06 -6.92 -0.77
CA GLN A 63 2.95 -6.25 0.53
C GLN A 63 2.31 -7.09 1.63
N SER A 64 2.46 -8.42 1.58
CA SER A 64 1.93 -9.35 2.61
C SER A 64 2.99 -9.92 3.55
N SER A 65 4.22 -9.39 3.52
CA SER A 65 5.34 -9.85 4.34
C SER A 65 5.17 -9.59 5.84
N VAL A 66 4.46 -8.53 6.20
CA VAL A 66 4.14 -8.16 7.58
C VAL A 66 2.74 -7.57 7.66
N PRO A 67 2.08 -7.63 8.83
CA PRO A 67 0.81 -6.94 9.05
C PRO A 67 0.92 -5.45 8.72
N LEU A 68 -0.04 -4.90 7.99
CA LEU A 68 0.05 -3.54 7.43
C LEU A 68 0.29 -2.46 8.49
N ARG A 69 -0.26 -2.62 9.70
CA ARG A 69 0.01 -1.67 10.82
C ARG A 69 1.45 -1.70 11.31
N LYS A 70 2.22 -2.74 10.95
CA LYS A 70 3.64 -2.92 11.31
C LYS A 70 4.60 -2.56 10.18
N LEU A 71 4.10 -2.04 9.06
CA LEU A 71 4.95 -1.58 7.97
C LEU A 71 5.86 -0.45 8.44
N GLU A 72 7.16 -0.62 8.21
CA GLU A 72 8.20 0.39 8.52
C GLU A 72 8.71 1.08 7.26
N LYS A 73 8.63 0.42 6.10
CA LYS A 73 9.14 0.90 4.83
C LYS A 73 8.28 0.47 3.65
N ALA A 74 8.38 1.19 2.56
CA ALA A 74 7.74 0.80 1.31
C ALA A 74 8.49 -0.38 0.67
N ASP A 75 7.77 -1.41 0.23
CA ASP A 75 8.37 -2.67 -0.21
C ASP A 75 7.61 -3.28 -1.39
N GLY A 76 8.29 -4.14 -2.15
CA GLY A 76 7.70 -4.86 -3.27
C GLY A 76 7.34 -3.98 -4.46
N HIS A 77 6.34 -4.39 -5.23
CA HIS A 77 5.90 -3.69 -6.42
C HIS A 77 5.38 -2.29 -6.08
N ALA A 78 5.98 -1.25 -6.67
CA ALA A 78 5.76 0.14 -6.25
C ALA A 78 4.30 0.60 -6.43
N VAL A 79 3.68 0.31 -7.57
CA VAL A 79 2.29 0.71 -7.84
C VAL A 79 1.31 0.01 -6.90
N ARG A 80 1.47 -1.30 -6.71
CA ARG A 80 0.63 -2.09 -5.77
C ARG A 80 0.72 -1.55 -4.36
N ALA A 81 1.93 -1.26 -3.89
CA ALA A 81 2.18 -0.67 -2.58
C ALA A 81 1.43 0.66 -2.41
N LEU A 82 1.59 1.56 -3.37
CA LEU A 82 1.00 2.90 -3.30
C LEU A 82 -0.53 2.88 -3.35
N TYR A 83 -1.15 2.04 -4.17
CA TYR A 83 -2.61 1.87 -4.15
C TYR A 83 -3.11 1.27 -2.83
N LEU A 84 -2.37 0.32 -2.26
CA LEU A 84 -2.68 -0.21 -0.93
C LEU A 84 -2.59 0.89 0.14
N TYR A 85 -1.54 1.72 0.10
CA TYR A 85 -1.37 2.81 1.05
C TYR A 85 -2.46 3.87 0.93
N CYS A 86 -2.97 4.11 -0.29
CA CYS A 86 -4.16 4.94 -0.48
C CYS A 86 -5.38 4.37 0.25
N ALA A 87 -5.63 3.07 0.12
CA ALA A 87 -6.74 2.42 0.82
C ALA A 87 -6.55 2.42 2.34
N MET A 88 -5.31 2.21 2.81
CA MET A 88 -4.97 2.30 4.24
C MET A 88 -5.26 3.70 4.79
N ALA A 89 -4.88 4.76 4.07
CA ALA A 89 -5.13 6.14 4.47
C ALA A 89 -6.63 6.46 4.50
N ASP A 90 -7.38 6.03 3.48
CA ASP A 90 -8.85 6.20 3.44
C ASP A 90 -9.52 5.48 4.64
N LEU A 91 -9.13 4.24 4.95
CA LEU A 91 -9.65 3.48 6.10
C LEU A 91 -9.21 4.09 7.43
N ALA A 92 -7.97 4.54 7.55
CA ALA A 92 -7.49 5.22 8.75
C ALA A 92 -8.33 6.47 9.08
N LYS A 93 -8.71 7.22 8.04
CA LYS A 93 -9.59 8.38 8.17
C LYS A 93 -11.01 8.00 8.58
N ILE A 94 -11.60 7.01 7.90
CA ILE A 94 -12.99 6.58 8.15
C ILE A 94 -13.16 6.00 9.55
N ASP A 95 -12.20 5.19 9.98
CA ASP A 95 -12.28 4.42 11.24
C ASP A 95 -11.62 5.14 12.43
N GLY A 96 -10.89 6.24 12.18
CA GLY A 96 -10.07 6.89 13.21
C GLY A 96 -8.91 6.01 13.68
N ASP A 97 -8.41 5.11 12.83
CA ASP A 97 -7.38 4.12 13.15
C ASP A 97 -5.98 4.77 13.17
N ARG A 98 -5.53 5.12 14.38
CA ARG A 98 -4.24 5.78 14.59
C ARG A 98 -3.03 4.89 14.27
N GLU A 99 -3.13 3.58 14.47
CA GLU A 99 -2.02 2.66 14.15
C GLU A 99 -1.85 2.51 12.65
N LEU A 100 -2.96 2.40 11.92
CA LEU A 100 -2.94 2.35 10.47
C LEU A 100 -2.42 3.67 9.87
N PHE A 101 -2.84 4.81 10.42
CA PHE A 101 -2.30 6.12 10.05
C PHE A 101 -0.80 6.23 10.32
N ALA A 102 -0.34 5.78 11.49
CA ALA A 102 1.08 5.78 11.82
C ALA A 102 1.91 4.93 10.83
N ALA A 103 1.37 3.78 10.37
CA ALA A 103 2.00 2.99 9.32
C ALA A 103 2.06 3.75 7.98
N CYS A 104 0.98 4.44 7.59
CA CYS A 104 0.97 5.30 6.40
C CYS A 104 2.06 6.38 6.47
N ARG A 105 2.24 7.03 7.63
CA ARG A 105 3.30 8.03 7.82
C ARG A 105 4.69 7.43 7.64
N ARG A 106 4.97 6.27 8.26
CA ARG A 106 6.28 5.62 8.14
C ARG A 106 6.64 5.29 6.70
N VAL A 107 5.70 4.69 5.95
CA VAL A 107 5.97 4.35 4.55
C VAL A 107 6.06 5.59 3.66
N PHE A 108 5.31 6.65 3.95
CA PHE A 108 5.41 7.92 3.24
C PHE A 108 6.79 8.55 3.46
N ASP A 109 7.20 8.71 4.72
CA ASP A 109 8.49 9.30 5.08
C ASP A 109 9.65 8.47 4.49
N ASN A 110 9.60 7.12 4.57
CA ASN A 110 10.59 6.25 3.95
C ASN A 110 10.69 6.45 2.43
N MET A 111 9.55 6.57 1.74
CA MET A 111 9.56 6.80 0.29
C MET A 111 10.18 8.14 -0.07
N VAL A 112 9.72 9.22 0.54
CA VAL A 112 10.18 10.59 0.21
C VAL A 112 11.65 10.78 0.56
N GLU A 113 12.09 10.29 1.72
CA GLU A 113 13.43 10.52 2.20
C GLU A 113 14.49 9.59 1.60
N GLN A 114 14.10 8.36 1.19
CA GLN A 114 15.08 7.31 0.93
C GLN A 114 14.86 6.55 -0.38
N ARG A 115 13.69 6.64 -1.03
CA ARG A 115 13.31 5.78 -2.17
C ARG A 115 12.74 6.52 -3.36
N MET A 116 12.66 7.83 -3.28
CA MET A 116 12.19 8.68 -4.37
C MET A 116 13.37 9.31 -5.10
N TYR A 117 13.32 9.28 -6.41
CA TYR A 117 14.24 10.04 -7.27
C TYR A 117 13.92 11.53 -7.19
N ILE A 118 14.91 12.37 -7.44
CA ILE A 118 14.73 13.84 -7.48
C ILE A 118 13.65 14.29 -8.48
N THR A 119 13.29 13.44 -9.42
CA THR A 119 12.22 13.68 -10.41
C THR A 119 10.83 13.27 -9.91
N GLY A 120 10.71 12.78 -8.67
CA GLY A 120 9.48 12.21 -8.12
C GLY A 120 9.20 10.76 -8.55
N GLY A 121 10.12 10.12 -9.27
CA GLY A 121 10.00 8.72 -9.67
C GLY A 121 10.17 7.75 -8.50
N LEU A 122 9.48 6.63 -8.55
CA LEU A 122 9.51 5.57 -7.54
C LEU A 122 9.65 4.19 -8.19
N GLY A 123 10.28 3.26 -7.46
CA GLY A 123 10.57 1.92 -7.97
C GLY A 123 11.87 1.87 -8.77
N SER A 124 12.96 1.44 -8.13
CA SER A 124 14.31 1.52 -8.71
C SER A 124 14.65 0.36 -9.64
N THR A 125 13.96 -0.78 -9.53
CA THR A 125 14.25 -1.95 -10.38
C THR A 125 13.08 -2.33 -11.29
N HIS A 126 13.42 -2.73 -12.53
CA HIS A 126 12.46 -3.36 -13.44
C HIS A 126 12.06 -4.78 -13.00
N TYR A 127 12.89 -5.43 -12.19
CA TYR A 127 12.59 -6.76 -11.68
C TYR A 127 11.49 -6.68 -10.63
N GLY A 128 10.31 -7.17 -10.99
CA GLY A 128 9.11 -7.04 -10.16
C GLY A 128 8.59 -5.60 -10.05
N GLU A 129 9.07 -4.66 -10.87
CA GLU A 129 8.62 -3.25 -10.88
C GLU A 129 8.62 -2.65 -9.48
N ALA A 130 9.71 -2.87 -8.74
CA ALA A 130 9.71 -2.84 -7.28
C ALA A 130 10.63 -1.77 -6.68
N PHE A 131 10.37 -1.47 -5.43
CA PHE A 131 11.36 -0.85 -4.55
C PHE A 131 12.52 -1.82 -4.30
N THR A 132 13.70 -1.27 -4.08
CA THR A 132 14.88 -1.98 -3.60
C THR A 132 15.22 -1.54 -2.17
N ILE A 133 16.47 -1.57 -1.78
CA ILE A 133 16.91 -1.07 -0.47
C ILE A 133 16.94 0.46 -0.44
N ASP A 134 16.97 1.03 0.76
CA ASP A 134 17.03 2.47 0.97
C ASP A 134 18.27 3.08 0.29
N TYR A 135 18.09 4.23 -0.37
CA TYR A 135 19.09 4.98 -1.13
C TYR A 135 19.64 4.29 -2.38
N ASP A 136 19.06 3.15 -2.79
CA ASP A 136 19.40 2.51 -4.06
C ASP A 136 18.60 3.16 -5.21
N LEU A 137 19.14 4.26 -5.73
CA LEU A 137 18.52 5.10 -6.74
C LEU A 137 19.43 5.23 -7.99
N PRO A 138 19.71 4.13 -8.69
CA PRO A 138 20.62 4.13 -9.83
C PRO A 138 20.02 4.85 -11.05
N ASN A 139 20.68 5.88 -11.56
CA ASN A 139 20.20 6.66 -12.72
C ASN A 139 20.11 5.86 -14.02
N ARG A 140 20.97 4.85 -14.21
CA ARG A 140 21.03 4.09 -15.46
C ARG A 140 20.01 2.98 -15.59
N THR A 141 19.56 2.44 -14.46
CA THR A 141 18.70 1.25 -14.40
C THR A 141 17.38 1.56 -13.70
N ALA A 142 17.12 2.83 -13.40
CA ALA A 142 15.87 3.28 -12.81
C ALA A 142 14.67 2.79 -13.64
N TYR A 143 13.75 2.08 -13.02
CA TYR A 143 12.49 1.74 -13.66
C TYR A 143 11.52 2.93 -13.59
N ALA A 144 11.25 3.43 -12.38
CA ALA A 144 10.58 4.70 -12.10
C ALA A 144 9.36 4.97 -13.00
N GLU A 145 8.42 4.03 -13.05
CA GLU A 145 7.27 4.14 -13.94
C GLU A 145 6.31 5.26 -13.53
N THR A 146 5.66 5.85 -14.53
CA THR A 146 4.68 6.93 -14.35
C THR A 146 3.52 6.52 -13.44
N CYS A 147 3.08 5.26 -13.48
CA CYS A 147 2.02 4.74 -12.63
C CYS A 147 2.33 4.90 -11.14
N ALA A 148 3.59 4.63 -10.73
CA ALA A 148 4.02 4.80 -9.35
C ALA A 148 4.01 6.28 -8.93
N SER A 149 4.47 7.18 -9.78
CA SER A 149 4.45 8.62 -9.51
C SER A 149 3.02 9.15 -9.37
N ILE A 150 2.09 8.72 -10.24
CA ILE A 150 0.66 9.08 -10.14
C ILE A 150 0.06 8.54 -8.84
N ALA A 151 0.34 7.29 -8.49
CA ALA A 151 -0.18 6.69 -7.26
C ALA A 151 0.38 7.38 -6.01
N MET A 152 1.63 7.89 -6.06
CA MET A 152 2.21 8.70 -4.98
C MET A 152 1.46 10.02 -4.78
N ILE A 153 1.07 10.69 -5.87
CA ILE A 153 0.22 11.89 -5.79
C ILE A 153 -1.11 11.57 -5.11
N PHE A 154 -1.73 10.44 -5.45
CA PHE A 154 -2.97 10.00 -4.81
C PHE A 154 -2.79 9.71 -3.33
N PHE A 155 -1.65 9.14 -2.95
CA PHE A 155 -1.34 8.86 -1.55
C PHE A 155 -1.05 10.15 -0.77
N GLY A 156 -0.22 11.06 -1.30
CA GLY A 156 0.08 12.36 -0.69
C GLY A 156 -1.18 13.17 -0.43
N LEU A 157 -2.10 13.22 -1.41
CA LEU A 157 -3.39 13.89 -1.25
C LEU A 157 -4.20 13.34 -0.08
N ARG A 158 -4.24 12.01 0.12
CA ARG A 158 -4.93 11.39 1.25
C ARG A 158 -4.27 11.66 2.58
N MET A 159 -2.94 11.67 2.58
CA MET A 159 -2.17 12.00 3.78
C MET A 159 -2.41 13.46 4.20
N SER A 160 -2.48 14.41 3.26
CA SER A 160 -2.81 15.81 3.56
C SER A 160 -4.22 16.01 4.12
N GLU A 161 -5.16 15.10 3.81
CA GLU A 161 -6.50 15.10 4.40
C GLU A 161 -6.54 14.53 5.84
N LEU A 162 -5.54 13.73 6.22
CA LEU A 162 -5.39 13.16 7.57
C LEU A 162 -4.61 14.07 8.50
N GLU A 163 -3.61 14.75 7.98
CA GLU A 163 -2.70 15.62 8.73
C GLU A 163 -2.33 16.84 7.89
N ALA A 164 -2.50 18.03 8.46
CA ALA A 164 -2.12 19.29 7.82
C ALA A 164 -0.59 19.50 7.93
N ASP A 165 0.17 18.84 7.06
CA ASP A 165 1.62 18.97 6.97
C ASP A 165 2.01 19.22 5.50
N GLY A 166 2.83 20.27 5.25
CA GLY A 166 3.27 20.66 3.90
C GLY A 166 4.04 19.56 3.16
N LYS A 167 4.70 18.67 3.89
CA LYS A 167 5.46 17.55 3.30
C LYS A 167 4.65 16.62 2.37
N TYR A 168 3.33 16.64 2.50
CA TYR A 168 2.45 15.83 1.65
C TYR A 168 2.11 16.49 0.31
N ALA A 169 2.42 17.77 0.15
CA ALA A 169 2.13 18.57 -1.04
C ALA A 169 3.38 18.92 -1.86
N ASP A 170 4.55 18.86 -1.25
CA ASP A 170 5.85 19.15 -1.88
C ASP A 170 6.42 17.95 -2.62
#